data_0585ced42187918a5887f9bd5e2310f1
#
_entry.id   0585ced42187918a5887f9bd5e2310f1
#
_cell.length_a   1.000
_cell.length_b   1.000
_cell.length_c   1.000
_cell.angle_alpha   90.00
_cell.angle_beta   90.00
_cell.angle_gamma   90.00
#
_symmetry.space_group_name_H-M   'P 1'
#
loop_
_entity.id
_entity.type
_entity.pdbx_description
1 polymer ?
#
loop_
_entity_poly.entity_id
_entity_poly.type
_entity_poly.pdbx_seq_one_letter_code
_entity_poly.pdbx_strand_id
1 'polypeptide(L)'
;LGRMYNLRDLGGYPVSGGGETLWEKLLRGDNPEHLTEEDLRWLLDRDITTVVDLRSEAETRRKPDQLASQPGFYYFHCPLLSEGDGMPNLETDVGQGYFRMLDGSDLVARALRTVACAPAGVLFHCTAGKDRTGLMAALLLGLAGVERADLLADYQVSETYLADIIRQIKTKVPTLSAFAGASKAEYLSDCLDLLEEKYGSVIGYLRAIGLTEEELAALRGKLLPPDIIKGGPALG
;
A
#
# COMPACT_ATOMS: atom_id res chain seq x y z
N LEU A 1 -5.60 -11.20 -11.89
CA LEU A 1 -5.30 -12.36 -11.06
C LEU A 1 -6.60 -12.85 -10.42
N GLY A 2 -7.00 -14.05 -10.78
CA GLY A 2 -8.40 -14.52 -10.70
C GLY A 2 -9.07 -14.59 -9.34
N ARG A 3 -8.34 -14.46 -8.22
CA ARG A 3 -8.92 -14.56 -6.88
C ARG A 3 -8.42 -13.51 -5.89
N MET A 4 -7.68 -12.53 -6.36
CA MET A 4 -7.43 -11.32 -5.59
C MET A 4 -8.56 -10.32 -5.85
N TYR A 5 -9.24 -9.89 -4.80
CA TYR A 5 -10.43 -9.04 -4.91
C TYR A 5 -10.08 -7.56 -5.04
N ASN A 6 -8.98 -7.14 -4.42
CA ASN A 6 -8.60 -5.72 -4.30
C ASN A 6 -7.24 -5.42 -4.97
N LEU A 7 -6.84 -6.26 -5.95
CA LEU A 7 -5.61 -6.08 -6.72
C LEU A 7 -5.77 -4.96 -7.74
N ARG A 8 -4.79 -4.06 -7.80
CA ARG A 8 -4.64 -3.05 -8.84
C ARG A 8 -3.24 -2.49 -8.94
N ASP A 9 -2.96 -1.85 -10.06
CA ASP A 9 -1.71 -1.16 -10.34
C ASP A 9 -1.74 0.27 -9.78
N LEU A 10 -0.58 0.78 -9.36
CA LEU A 10 -0.39 2.20 -9.06
C LEU A 10 0.08 3.01 -10.27
N GLY A 11 0.03 2.44 -11.47
CA GLY A 11 0.28 3.11 -12.74
C GLY A 11 -0.91 3.93 -13.24
N GLY A 12 -0.63 4.94 -14.09
CA GLY A 12 -1.64 5.75 -14.77
C GLY A 12 -2.23 6.89 -13.94
N TYR A 13 -1.72 7.18 -12.74
CA TYR A 13 -2.14 8.36 -11.98
C TYR A 13 -1.43 9.60 -12.48
N PRO A 14 -2.16 10.70 -12.79
CA PRO A 14 -1.53 11.95 -13.19
C PRO A 14 -0.67 12.52 -12.06
N VAL A 15 0.46 13.11 -12.42
CA VAL A 15 1.40 13.70 -11.46
C VAL A 15 1.57 15.20 -11.68
N SER A 16 1.82 15.93 -10.60
CA SER A 16 2.12 17.35 -10.64
C SER A 16 3.38 17.58 -11.49
N GLY A 17 3.26 18.43 -12.49
CA GLY A 17 4.36 18.67 -13.46
C GLY A 17 4.19 17.92 -14.79
N GLY A 18 3.13 17.15 -14.94
CA GLY A 18 2.76 16.45 -16.17
C GLY A 18 3.18 14.97 -16.23
N GLY A 19 2.53 14.20 -17.06
CA GLY A 19 2.71 12.75 -17.16
C GLY A 19 1.92 11.95 -16.14
N GLU A 20 2.25 10.68 -16.02
CA GLU A 20 1.56 9.73 -15.15
C GLU A 20 2.54 8.74 -14.50
N THR A 21 2.10 8.07 -13.44
CA THR A 21 2.84 6.99 -12.80
C THR A 21 3.00 5.78 -13.71
N LEU A 22 4.13 5.08 -13.57
CA LEU A 22 4.50 3.93 -14.39
C LEU A 22 3.63 2.71 -14.08
N TRP A 23 3.13 2.07 -15.13
CA TRP A 23 2.43 0.79 -15.05
C TRP A 23 3.36 -0.39 -14.77
N GLU A 24 2.80 -1.43 -14.15
CA GLU A 24 3.48 -2.71 -13.93
C GLU A 24 4.78 -2.58 -13.12
N LYS A 25 4.84 -1.57 -12.23
CA LYS A 25 5.94 -1.38 -11.29
C LYS A 25 5.54 -1.63 -9.85
N LEU A 26 4.40 -1.10 -9.44
CA LEU A 26 3.89 -1.26 -8.09
C LEU A 26 2.43 -1.72 -8.13
N LEU A 27 2.20 -2.95 -7.74
CA LEU A 27 0.86 -3.51 -7.54
C LEU A 27 0.51 -3.48 -6.05
N ARG A 28 -0.73 -3.13 -5.75
CA ARG A 28 -1.31 -3.25 -4.41
C ARG A 28 -2.43 -4.27 -4.40
N GLY A 29 -2.60 -5.01 -3.30
CA GLY A 29 -3.67 -6.02 -3.25
C GLY A 29 -4.02 -6.50 -1.86
N ASP A 30 -5.00 -7.42 -1.83
CA ASP A 30 -5.31 -8.30 -0.72
C ASP A 30 -4.33 -9.49 -0.70
N ASN A 31 -4.42 -10.34 0.33
CA ASN A 31 -3.55 -11.51 0.46
C ASN A 31 -3.68 -12.44 -0.77
N PRO A 32 -2.57 -12.79 -1.44
CA PRO A 32 -2.57 -13.63 -2.63
C PRO A 32 -2.85 -15.11 -2.25
N GLU A 33 -4.12 -15.42 -2.06
CA GLU A 33 -4.60 -16.77 -1.79
C GLU A 33 -5.10 -17.42 -3.09
N HIS A 34 -4.77 -18.67 -3.30
CA HIS A 34 -5.30 -19.47 -4.43
C HIS A 34 -4.95 -18.94 -5.83
N LEU A 35 -3.75 -18.39 -5.99
CA LEU A 35 -3.22 -18.06 -7.31
C LEU A 35 -3.00 -19.33 -8.13
N THR A 36 -3.37 -19.27 -9.40
CA THR A 36 -3.13 -20.34 -10.37
C THR A 36 -1.72 -20.21 -10.95
N GLU A 37 -1.25 -21.24 -11.66
CA GLU A 37 0.02 -21.16 -12.40
C GLU A 37 0.00 -20.07 -13.48
N GLU A 38 -1.17 -19.76 -14.04
CA GLU A 38 -1.35 -18.66 -14.97
C GLU A 38 -1.17 -17.30 -14.28
N ASP A 39 -1.71 -17.14 -13.06
CA ASP A 39 -1.52 -15.93 -12.25
C ASP A 39 -0.03 -15.74 -11.89
N LEU A 40 0.66 -16.81 -11.51
CA LEU A 40 2.09 -16.76 -11.20
C LEU A 40 2.90 -16.35 -12.44
N ARG A 41 2.62 -16.96 -13.58
CA ARG A 41 3.26 -16.58 -14.85
C ARG A 41 2.97 -15.13 -15.23
N TRP A 42 1.73 -14.68 -15.05
CA TRP A 42 1.34 -13.29 -15.32
C TRP A 42 2.18 -12.28 -14.53
N LEU A 43 2.46 -12.57 -13.26
CA LEU A 43 3.34 -11.74 -12.42
C LEU A 43 4.79 -11.79 -12.91
N LEU A 44 5.32 -12.97 -13.18
CA LEU A 44 6.70 -13.16 -13.61
C LEU A 44 6.97 -12.53 -14.99
N ASP A 45 6.05 -12.68 -15.95
CA ASP A 45 6.15 -12.11 -17.31
C ASP A 45 6.18 -10.56 -17.27
N ARG A 46 5.68 -9.93 -16.19
CA ARG A 46 5.69 -8.49 -15.95
C ARG A 46 6.79 -8.03 -15.01
N ASP A 47 7.70 -8.95 -14.70
CA ASP A 47 8.81 -8.69 -13.78
C ASP A 47 8.34 -8.25 -12.38
N ILE A 48 7.15 -8.66 -11.95
CA ILE A 48 6.62 -8.45 -10.60
C ILE A 48 7.11 -9.60 -9.72
N THR A 49 8.32 -9.48 -9.21
CA THR A 49 9.01 -10.58 -8.53
C THR A 49 9.21 -10.35 -7.03
N THR A 50 8.98 -9.13 -6.55
CA THR A 50 9.11 -8.82 -5.12
C THR A 50 7.74 -8.74 -4.47
N VAL A 51 7.58 -9.41 -3.31
CA VAL A 51 6.36 -9.41 -2.52
C VAL A 51 6.64 -8.78 -1.16
N VAL A 52 5.85 -7.77 -0.78
CA VAL A 52 5.94 -7.09 0.52
C VAL A 52 4.66 -7.32 1.29
N ASP A 53 4.71 -8.19 2.28
CA ASP A 53 3.57 -8.55 3.13
C ASP A 53 3.54 -7.66 4.37
N LEU A 54 2.52 -6.81 4.47
CA LEU A 54 2.33 -5.82 5.53
C LEU A 54 1.55 -6.37 6.74
N ARG A 55 1.19 -7.64 6.72
CA ARG A 55 0.38 -8.28 7.78
C ARG A 55 1.20 -8.52 9.05
N SER A 56 0.49 -8.64 10.16
CA SER A 56 1.11 -9.07 11.42
C SER A 56 1.57 -10.54 11.34
N GLU A 57 2.47 -10.93 12.22
CA GLU A 57 2.95 -12.31 12.30
C GLU A 57 1.83 -13.32 12.62
N ALA A 58 0.87 -12.92 13.44
CA ALA A 58 -0.30 -13.75 13.74
C ALA A 58 -1.19 -13.99 12.49
N GLU A 59 -1.31 -13.00 11.61
CA GLU A 59 -2.06 -13.15 10.35
C GLU A 59 -1.32 -14.06 9.37
N THR A 60 -0.01 -13.90 9.22
CA THR A 60 0.81 -14.73 8.31
C THR A 60 0.90 -16.18 8.77
N ARG A 61 0.99 -16.43 10.08
CA ARG A 61 0.92 -17.79 10.65
C ARG A 61 -0.42 -18.47 10.39
N ARG A 62 -1.53 -17.73 10.51
CA ARG A 62 -2.89 -18.27 10.30
C ARG A 62 -3.20 -18.51 8.83
N LYS A 63 -2.72 -17.64 7.95
CA LYS A 63 -2.91 -17.69 6.50
C LYS A 63 -1.60 -17.32 5.80
N PRO A 64 -0.70 -18.29 5.59
CA PRO A 64 0.55 -18.06 4.88
C PRO A 64 0.31 -17.46 3.49
N ASP A 65 1.23 -16.60 3.06
CA ASP A 65 1.25 -16.08 1.70
C ASP A 65 1.69 -17.17 0.74
N GLN A 66 0.92 -17.36 -0.34
CA GLN A 66 1.24 -18.37 -1.34
C GLN A 66 2.57 -18.06 -2.05
N LEU A 67 2.89 -16.80 -2.30
CA LEU A 67 4.11 -16.37 -3.00
C LEU A 67 5.37 -16.55 -2.14
N ALA A 68 5.25 -16.67 -0.82
CA ALA A 68 6.38 -16.85 0.09
C ALA A 68 7.22 -18.11 -0.19
N SER A 69 6.63 -19.11 -0.83
CA SER A 69 7.29 -20.38 -1.17
C SER A 69 7.40 -20.63 -2.68
N GLN A 70 6.98 -19.67 -3.52
CA GLN A 70 7.02 -19.85 -4.98
C GLN A 70 8.38 -19.50 -5.56
N PRO A 71 8.96 -20.35 -6.41
CA PRO A 71 10.17 -20.02 -7.16
C PRO A 71 9.99 -18.75 -8.02
N GLY A 72 11.02 -17.91 -8.07
CA GLY A 72 11.02 -16.67 -8.84
C GLY A 72 10.49 -15.46 -8.08
N PHE A 73 10.01 -15.63 -6.85
CA PHE A 73 9.57 -14.53 -6.01
C PHE A 73 10.47 -14.30 -4.80
N TYR A 74 10.73 -13.04 -4.48
CA TYR A 74 11.42 -12.56 -3.28
C TYR A 74 10.39 -12.05 -2.30
N TYR A 75 10.10 -12.83 -1.27
CA TYR A 75 9.12 -12.50 -0.25
C TYR A 75 9.76 -11.81 0.95
N PHE A 76 9.18 -10.67 1.35
CA PHE A 76 9.59 -9.89 2.50
C PHE A 76 8.40 -9.67 3.44
N HIS A 77 8.52 -10.16 4.66
CA HIS A 77 7.55 -9.88 5.70
C HIS A 77 7.90 -8.56 6.40
N CYS A 78 7.07 -7.55 6.17
CA CYS A 78 7.25 -6.17 6.66
C CYS A 78 5.98 -5.69 7.39
N PRO A 79 5.64 -6.24 8.56
CA PRO A 79 4.44 -5.84 9.28
C PRO A 79 4.46 -4.35 9.60
N LEU A 80 3.31 -3.69 9.44
CA LEU A 80 3.14 -2.27 9.81
C LEU A 80 2.66 -2.07 11.25
N LEU A 81 2.43 -3.16 11.99
CA LEU A 81 2.06 -3.15 13.41
C LEU A 81 3.00 -4.05 14.18
N SER A 82 3.43 -3.61 15.36
CA SER A 82 4.26 -4.41 16.25
C SER A 82 3.49 -5.61 16.79
N GLU A 83 4.21 -6.65 17.20
CA GLU A 83 3.61 -7.81 17.85
C GLU A 83 2.99 -7.38 19.20
N GLY A 84 1.70 -7.65 19.37
CA GLY A 84 0.94 -7.20 20.54
C GLY A 84 0.16 -5.89 20.35
N ASP A 85 0.53 -5.07 19.38
CA ASP A 85 -0.30 -3.94 18.97
C ASP A 85 -1.48 -4.48 18.13
N GLY A 86 -2.67 -4.45 18.71
CA GLY A 86 -3.89 -4.67 17.93
C GLY A 86 -4.05 -3.60 16.86
N MET A 87 -4.86 -3.87 15.82
CA MET A 87 -5.32 -2.76 14.97
C MET A 87 -5.84 -1.65 15.88
N PRO A 88 -5.42 -0.39 15.71
CA PRO A 88 -6.00 0.72 16.45
C PRO A 88 -7.52 0.60 16.43
N ASN A 89 -8.19 0.99 17.52
CA ASN A 89 -9.66 0.99 17.51
C ASN A 89 -10.13 1.95 16.42
N LEU A 90 -10.45 1.40 15.25
CA LEU A 90 -10.88 2.12 14.07
C LEU A 90 -12.39 2.36 14.05
N GLU A 91 -13.11 1.99 15.13
CA GLU A 91 -14.58 2.12 15.14
C GLU A 91 -15.04 3.56 15.44
N THR A 92 -14.23 4.35 16.13
CA THR A 92 -14.60 5.71 16.56
C THR A 92 -13.89 6.81 15.80
N ASP A 93 -12.64 6.61 15.41
CA ASP A 93 -11.84 7.59 14.67
C ASP A 93 -10.78 6.86 13.80
N VAL A 94 -11.16 6.61 12.56
CA VAL A 94 -10.32 5.85 11.63
C VAL A 94 -9.10 6.65 11.22
N GLY A 95 -9.24 7.94 10.93
CA GLY A 95 -8.15 8.82 10.50
C GLY A 95 -7.04 8.91 11.54
N GLN A 96 -7.40 9.12 12.81
CA GLN A 96 -6.43 9.06 13.90
C GLN A 96 -5.80 7.68 14.09
N GLY A 97 -6.59 6.62 13.92
CA GLY A 97 -6.07 5.25 13.97
C GLY A 97 -5.01 5.01 12.89
N TYR A 98 -5.25 5.46 11.68
CA TYR A 98 -4.30 5.41 10.58
C TYR A 98 -3.06 6.26 10.85
N PHE A 99 -3.25 7.48 11.32
CA PHE A 99 -2.13 8.34 11.68
C PHE A 99 -1.24 7.69 12.76
N ARG A 100 -1.82 7.09 13.80
CA ARG A 100 -1.04 6.35 14.82
C ARG A 100 -0.22 5.18 14.25
N MET A 101 -0.68 4.53 13.19
CA MET A 101 0.12 3.49 12.50
C MET A 101 1.30 4.08 11.74
N LEU A 102 1.20 5.33 11.29
CA LEU A 102 2.26 6.00 10.53
C LEU A 102 3.22 6.74 11.45
N ASP A 103 2.74 7.36 12.52
CA ASP A 103 3.46 8.33 13.34
C ASP A 103 4.77 7.80 13.92
N GLY A 104 5.89 8.29 13.41
CA GLY A 104 7.24 7.88 13.84
C GLY A 104 7.58 6.41 13.58
N SER A 105 6.93 5.76 12.63
CA SER A 105 6.99 4.30 12.48
C SER A 105 8.22 3.80 11.71
N ASP A 106 9.15 3.17 12.40
CA ASP A 106 10.27 2.43 11.80
C ASP A 106 9.79 1.25 10.93
N LEU A 107 8.62 0.69 11.23
CA LEU A 107 8.04 -0.42 10.46
C LEU A 107 7.62 0.06 9.06
N VAL A 108 7.02 1.23 8.97
CA VAL A 108 6.69 1.87 7.68
C VAL A 108 7.97 2.17 6.89
N ALA A 109 8.98 2.74 7.55
CA ALA A 109 10.28 3.01 6.94
C ALA A 109 10.91 1.73 6.38
N ARG A 110 10.88 0.63 7.14
CA ARG A 110 11.39 -0.68 6.70
C ARG A 110 10.65 -1.20 5.46
N ALA A 111 9.33 -1.13 5.46
CA ALA A 111 8.53 -1.57 4.31
C ALA A 111 8.85 -0.74 3.05
N LEU A 112 8.94 0.58 3.18
CA LEU A 112 9.30 1.47 2.07
C LEU A 112 10.72 1.23 1.55
N ARG A 113 11.71 1.01 2.44
CA ARG A 113 13.08 0.62 2.05
C ARG A 113 13.09 -0.68 1.27
N THR A 114 12.29 -1.67 1.68
CA THR A 114 12.15 -2.92 0.94
C THR A 114 11.63 -2.66 -0.47
N VAL A 115 10.63 -1.79 -0.63
CA VAL A 115 10.14 -1.38 -1.96
C VAL A 115 11.22 -0.65 -2.75
N ALA A 116 11.95 0.29 -2.12
CA ALA A 116 13.03 1.05 -2.77
C ALA A 116 14.14 0.15 -3.31
N CYS A 117 14.55 -0.85 -2.51
CA CYS A 117 15.64 -1.79 -2.83
C CYS A 117 15.22 -2.94 -3.75
N ALA A 118 13.93 -3.13 -4.02
CA ALA A 118 13.47 -4.20 -4.90
C ALA A 118 14.06 -4.06 -6.30
N PRO A 119 14.65 -5.12 -6.89
CA PRO A 119 15.29 -5.01 -8.20
C PRO A 119 14.32 -4.82 -9.35
N ALA A 120 13.08 -5.24 -9.17
CA ALA A 120 12.02 -5.29 -10.18
C ALA A 120 10.70 -4.73 -9.65
N GLY A 121 9.57 -5.12 -10.27
CA GLY A 121 8.23 -4.75 -9.81
C GLY A 121 7.85 -5.38 -8.47
N VAL A 122 6.98 -4.72 -7.74
CA VAL A 122 6.59 -5.09 -6.37
C VAL A 122 5.09 -5.28 -6.28
N LEU A 123 4.67 -6.39 -5.68
CA LEU A 123 3.32 -6.57 -5.14
C LEU A 123 3.39 -6.35 -3.63
N PHE A 124 2.73 -5.31 -3.10
CA PHE A 124 2.58 -5.13 -1.67
C PHE A 124 1.12 -5.30 -1.25
N HIS A 125 0.92 -5.95 -0.12
CA HIS A 125 -0.42 -6.32 0.31
C HIS A 125 -0.56 -6.41 1.84
N CYS A 126 -1.81 -6.47 2.30
CA CYS A 126 -2.16 -6.89 3.65
C CYS A 126 -3.26 -7.95 3.58
N THR A 127 -4.15 -8.06 4.55
CA THR A 127 -5.23 -9.07 4.51
C THR A 127 -6.30 -8.71 3.46
N ALA A 128 -6.85 -7.50 3.50
CA ALA A 128 -7.88 -7.03 2.58
C ALA A 128 -7.37 -6.07 1.49
N GLY A 129 -6.10 -5.68 1.54
CA GLY A 129 -5.54 -4.69 0.61
C GLY A 129 -6.12 -3.28 0.80
N LYS A 130 -6.78 -2.99 1.90
CA LYS A 130 -7.53 -1.77 2.15
C LYS A 130 -6.75 -0.78 3.02
N ASP A 131 -6.57 -1.10 4.30
CA ASP A 131 -6.05 -0.18 5.32
C ASP A 131 -4.53 0.02 5.22
N ARG A 132 -3.74 -0.92 5.69
CA ARG A 132 -2.26 -0.87 5.65
C ARG A 132 -1.73 -0.69 4.23
N THR A 133 -2.29 -1.42 3.29
CA THR A 133 -1.97 -1.30 1.86
C THR A 133 -2.39 0.06 1.31
N GLY A 134 -3.54 0.59 1.74
CA GLY A 134 -4.01 1.92 1.35
C GLY A 134 -3.11 3.04 1.84
N LEU A 135 -2.63 2.96 3.08
CA LEU A 135 -1.67 3.90 3.63
C LEU A 135 -0.33 3.87 2.87
N MET A 136 0.20 2.68 2.59
CA MET A 136 1.42 2.54 1.78
C MET A 136 1.25 3.12 0.38
N ALA A 137 0.11 2.84 -0.27
CA ALA A 137 -0.18 3.39 -1.60
C ALA A 137 -0.27 4.93 -1.58
N ALA A 138 -0.95 5.50 -0.58
CA ALA A 138 -1.06 6.95 -0.43
C ALA A 138 0.30 7.63 -0.24
N LEU A 139 1.20 7.02 0.55
CA LEU A 139 2.56 7.52 0.74
C LEU A 139 3.39 7.46 -0.56
N LEU A 140 3.30 6.34 -1.31
CA LEU A 140 4.02 6.16 -2.56
C LEU A 140 3.50 7.09 -3.66
N LEU A 141 2.20 7.18 -3.85
CA LEU A 141 1.58 8.09 -4.84
C LEU A 141 1.81 9.55 -4.46
N GLY A 142 1.69 9.92 -3.17
CA GLY A 142 1.98 11.26 -2.69
C GLY A 142 3.45 11.66 -2.90
N LEU A 143 4.40 10.74 -2.69
CA LEU A 143 5.82 10.95 -3.01
C LEU A 143 6.04 11.17 -4.52
N ALA A 144 5.25 10.54 -5.38
CA ALA A 144 5.29 10.75 -6.83
C ALA A 144 4.69 12.10 -7.26
N GLY A 145 3.94 12.79 -6.39
CA GLY A 145 3.27 14.05 -6.70
C GLY A 145 1.87 13.87 -7.29
N VAL A 146 1.24 12.74 -7.03
CA VAL A 146 -0.18 12.50 -7.35
C VAL A 146 -1.04 13.38 -6.44
N GLU A 147 -2.07 13.99 -7.00
CA GLU A 147 -2.95 14.89 -6.26
C GLU A 147 -3.80 14.15 -5.22
N ARG A 148 -4.12 14.83 -4.12
CA ARG A 148 -4.85 14.26 -2.98
C ARG A 148 -6.17 13.60 -3.41
N ALA A 149 -6.90 14.20 -4.36
CA ALA A 149 -8.16 13.66 -4.86
C ALA A 149 -8.00 12.23 -5.41
N ASP A 150 -6.92 11.98 -6.15
CA ASP A 150 -6.60 10.68 -6.72
C ASP A 150 -6.15 9.67 -5.66
N LEU A 151 -5.41 10.11 -4.61
CA LEU A 151 -5.08 9.27 -3.45
C LEU A 151 -6.35 8.78 -2.76
N LEU A 152 -7.31 9.68 -2.55
CA LEU A 152 -8.58 9.36 -1.91
C LEU A 152 -9.44 8.43 -2.80
N ALA A 153 -9.46 8.67 -4.11
CA ALA A 153 -10.17 7.82 -5.07
C ALA A 153 -9.59 6.39 -5.11
N ASP A 154 -8.24 6.26 -5.15
CA ASP A 154 -7.59 4.95 -5.07
C ASP A 154 -7.96 4.22 -3.77
N TYR A 155 -7.96 4.91 -2.64
CA TYR A 155 -8.34 4.29 -1.37
C TYR A 155 -9.80 3.85 -1.36
N GLN A 156 -10.74 4.72 -1.80
CA GLN A 156 -12.18 4.47 -1.76
C GLN A 156 -12.62 3.28 -2.62
N VAL A 157 -11.99 3.06 -3.77
CA VAL A 157 -12.38 1.98 -4.68
C VAL A 157 -12.28 0.59 -4.03
N SER A 158 -11.51 0.46 -2.95
CA SER A 158 -11.43 -0.78 -2.16
C SER A 158 -12.77 -1.25 -1.62
N GLU A 159 -13.68 -0.33 -1.26
CA GLU A 159 -15.03 -0.69 -0.80
C GLU A 159 -15.82 -1.38 -1.91
N THR A 160 -15.72 -0.89 -3.14
CA THR A 160 -16.37 -1.48 -4.31
C THR A 160 -15.80 -2.87 -4.62
N TYR A 161 -14.48 -3.00 -4.63
CA TYR A 161 -13.82 -4.27 -4.95
C TYR A 161 -14.06 -5.35 -3.89
N LEU A 162 -14.19 -4.96 -2.63
CA LEU A 162 -14.43 -5.88 -1.52
C LEU A 162 -15.92 -6.14 -1.24
N ALA A 163 -16.84 -5.43 -1.90
CA ALA A 163 -18.27 -5.46 -1.56
C ALA A 163 -18.86 -6.89 -1.53
N ASP A 164 -18.55 -7.71 -2.52
CA ASP A 164 -19.11 -9.06 -2.62
C ASP A 164 -18.54 -10.00 -1.57
N ILE A 165 -17.22 -9.97 -1.33
CA ILE A 165 -16.61 -10.83 -0.30
C ILE A 165 -17.04 -10.39 1.11
N ILE A 166 -17.17 -9.10 1.37
CA ILE A 166 -17.68 -8.59 2.65
C ILE A 166 -19.13 -9.00 2.87
N ARG A 167 -19.98 -8.97 1.84
CA ARG A 167 -21.36 -9.48 1.92
C ARG A 167 -21.40 -10.95 2.29
N GLN A 168 -20.55 -11.78 1.67
CA GLN A 168 -20.45 -13.19 1.98
C GLN A 168 -19.94 -13.44 3.42
N ILE A 169 -18.96 -12.66 3.89
CA ILE A 169 -18.45 -12.77 5.25
C ILE A 169 -19.54 -12.36 6.26
N LYS A 170 -20.28 -11.29 6.01
CA LYS A 170 -21.38 -10.81 6.89
C LYS A 170 -22.49 -11.87 7.06
N THR A 171 -22.76 -12.70 6.05
CA THR A 171 -23.71 -13.79 6.20
C THR A 171 -23.24 -14.86 7.19
N LYS A 172 -21.92 -15.08 7.30
CA LYS A 172 -21.30 -16.07 8.21
C LYS A 172 -20.98 -15.47 9.58
N VAL A 173 -20.68 -14.16 9.62
CA VAL A 173 -20.30 -13.41 10.81
C VAL A 173 -21.17 -12.15 10.90
N PRO A 174 -22.42 -12.25 11.38
CA PRO A 174 -23.36 -11.11 11.45
C PRO A 174 -22.85 -9.96 12.30
N THR A 175 -21.95 -10.23 13.25
CA THR A 175 -21.30 -9.24 14.13
C THR A 175 -20.10 -8.54 13.50
N LEU A 176 -19.80 -8.78 12.22
CA LEU A 176 -18.72 -8.11 11.52
C LEU A 176 -18.92 -6.59 11.56
N SER A 177 -17.94 -5.87 12.04
CA SER A 177 -17.97 -4.40 12.12
C SER A 177 -18.30 -3.77 10.76
N ALA A 178 -19.06 -2.68 10.77
CA ALA A 178 -19.33 -1.88 9.57
C ALA A 178 -18.06 -1.34 8.92
N PHE A 179 -17.02 -1.06 9.73
CA PHE A 179 -15.71 -0.64 9.28
C PHE A 179 -15.01 -1.68 8.38
N ALA A 180 -15.24 -2.98 8.59
CA ALA A 180 -14.52 -4.05 7.87
C ALA A 180 -14.62 -3.93 6.34
N GLY A 181 -15.70 -3.36 5.81
CA GLY A 181 -15.90 -3.15 4.37
C GLY A 181 -15.82 -1.69 3.91
N ALA A 182 -15.79 -0.74 4.83
CA ALA A 182 -15.85 0.69 4.49
C ALA A 182 -14.47 1.25 4.13
N SER A 183 -14.41 2.06 3.06
CA SER A 183 -13.22 2.81 2.61
C SER A 183 -13.62 4.23 2.25
N LYS A 184 -14.14 4.97 3.24
CA LYS A 184 -14.59 6.35 3.02
C LYS A 184 -13.41 7.30 2.84
N ALA A 185 -13.54 8.27 1.94
CA ALA A 185 -12.48 9.26 1.66
C ALA A 185 -12.00 9.97 2.92
N GLU A 186 -12.94 10.34 3.81
CA GLU A 186 -12.62 11.02 5.06
C GLU A 186 -11.63 10.23 5.94
N TYR A 187 -11.64 8.90 5.92
CA TYR A 187 -10.70 8.10 6.72
C TYR A 187 -9.25 8.35 6.35
N LEU A 188 -8.94 8.35 5.05
CA LEU A 188 -7.60 8.66 4.57
C LEU A 188 -7.33 10.17 4.63
N SER A 189 -8.32 11.00 4.31
CA SER A 189 -8.20 12.45 4.36
C SER A 189 -7.78 12.95 5.74
N ASP A 190 -8.50 12.54 6.80
CA ASP A 190 -8.18 12.94 8.18
C ASP A 190 -6.78 12.47 8.61
N CYS A 191 -6.36 11.28 8.17
CA CYS A 191 -5.00 10.79 8.40
C CYS A 191 -3.96 11.69 7.71
N LEU A 192 -4.19 12.07 6.45
CA LEU A 192 -3.28 12.94 5.70
C LEU A 192 -3.23 14.36 6.28
N ASP A 193 -4.36 14.89 6.78
CA ASP A 193 -4.39 16.19 7.46
C ASP A 193 -3.50 16.18 8.71
N LEU A 194 -3.61 15.15 9.56
CA LEU A 194 -2.76 14.99 10.73
C LEU A 194 -1.27 14.81 10.36
N LEU A 195 -1.01 14.09 9.26
CA LEU A 195 0.35 13.91 8.77
C LEU A 195 0.93 15.23 8.27
N GLU A 196 0.17 16.02 7.51
CA GLU A 196 0.57 17.33 7.01
C GLU A 196 0.73 18.34 8.15
N GLU A 197 -0.16 18.32 9.15
CA GLU A 197 -0.04 19.17 10.34
C GLU A 197 1.28 18.92 11.09
N LYS A 198 1.66 17.65 11.28
CA LYS A 198 2.85 17.29 12.05
C LYS A 198 4.16 17.37 11.26
N TYR A 199 4.14 16.96 10.00
CA TYR A 199 5.36 16.76 9.19
C TYR A 199 5.45 17.68 7.98
N GLY A 200 4.47 18.53 7.75
CA GLY A 200 4.38 19.49 6.65
C GLY A 200 3.99 18.91 5.30
N SER A 201 4.35 17.66 5.02
CA SER A 201 4.02 16.96 3.77
C SER A 201 4.30 15.47 3.87
N VAL A 202 3.86 14.68 2.88
CA VAL A 202 4.26 13.28 2.74
C VAL A 202 5.78 13.14 2.68
N ILE A 203 6.49 13.98 1.92
CA ILE A 203 7.95 13.93 1.83
C ILE A 203 8.59 14.28 3.18
N GLY A 204 8.08 15.30 3.88
CA GLY A 204 8.52 15.66 5.23
C GLY A 204 8.37 14.49 6.22
N TYR A 205 7.24 13.79 6.16
CA TYR A 205 7.01 12.58 6.94
C TYR A 205 8.02 11.47 6.60
N LEU A 206 8.23 11.17 5.32
CA LEU A 206 9.16 10.13 4.89
C LEU A 206 10.60 10.39 5.35
N ARG A 207 11.04 11.65 5.31
CA ARG A 207 12.33 12.08 5.90
C ARG A 207 12.35 11.91 7.42
N ALA A 208 11.28 12.30 8.08
CA ALA A 208 11.19 12.22 9.54
C ALA A 208 11.24 10.78 10.09
N ILE A 209 10.73 9.80 9.35
CA ILE A 209 10.86 8.37 9.68
C ILE A 209 12.19 7.77 9.20
N GLY A 210 13.12 8.60 8.70
CA GLY A 210 14.50 8.24 8.42
C GLY A 210 14.79 7.68 7.03
N LEU A 211 13.96 7.92 6.02
CA LEU A 211 14.33 7.63 4.63
C LEU A 211 15.37 8.63 4.15
N THR A 212 16.40 8.14 3.48
CA THR A 212 17.43 8.99 2.85
C THR A 212 16.95 9.52 1.51
N GLU A 213 17.63 10.56 0.99
CA GLU A 213 17.31 11.14 -0.32
C GLU A 213 17.50 10.11 -1.45
N GLU A 214 18.47 9.19 -1.30
CA GLU A 214 18.70 8.11 -2.25
C GLU A 214 17.53 7.09 -2.23
N GLU A 215 17.00 6.77 -1.04
CA GLU A 215 15.84 5.89 -0.90
C GLU A 215 14.57 6.55 -1.47
N LEU A 216 14.36 7.85 -1.22
CA LEU A 216 13.26 8.62 -1.81
C LEU A 216 13.37 8.69 -3.33
N ALA A 217 14.57 8.91 -3.86
CA ALA A 217 14.83 8.91 -5.31
C ALA A 217 14.57 7.53 -5.93
N ALA A 218 14.98 6.45 -5.26
CA ALA A 218 14.72 5.07 -5.71
C ALA A 218 13.23 4.76 -5.76
N LEU A 219 12.46 5.15 -4.74
CA LEU A 219 11.00 5.00 -4.73
C LEU A 219 10.34 5.81 -5.87
N ARG A 220 10.77 7.04 -6.08
CA ARG A 220 10.29 7.85 -7.23
C ARG A 220 10.64 7.21 -8.57
N GLY A 221 11.83 6.63 -8.68
CA GLY A 221 12.26 5.91 -9.89
C GLY A 221 11.42 4.68 -10.24
N LYS A 222 10.71 4.11 -9.26
CA LYS A 222 9.73 3.03 -9.52
C LYS A 222 8.37 3.57 -9.98
N LEU A 223 8.07 4.80 -9.67
CA LEU A 223 6.75 5.39 -9.92
C LEU A 223 6.76 6.31 -11.15
N LEU A 224 7.88 6.93 -11.47
CA LEU A 224 7.96 8.01 -12.45
C LEU A 224 8.91 7.70 -13.60
N PRO A 225 8.56 8.10 -14.84
CA PRO A 225 9.49 8.09 -15.96
C PRO A 225 10.73 8.97 -15.68
N PRO A 226 11.91 8.60 -16.23
CA PRO A 226 13.16 9.34 -15.97
C PRO A 226 13.17 10.81 -16.40
N ASP A 227 12.39 11.18 -17.40
CA ASP A 227 12.20 12.54 -17.88
C ASP A 227 11.44 13.41 -16.88
N ILE A 228 10.43 12.86 -16.23
CA ILE A 228 9.67 13.56 -15.18
C ILE A 228 10.54 13.76 -13.93
N ILE A 229 11.34 12.76 -13.56
CA ILE A 229 12.25 12.87 -12.41
C ILE A 229 13.26 14.01 -12.61
N LYS A 230 13.79 14.18 -13.84
CA LYS A 230 14.79 15.21 -14.16
C LYS A 230 14.22 16.62 -14.31
N GLY A 231 12.95 16.74 -14.70
CA GLY A 231 12.27 18.02 -14.95
C GLY A 231 11.42 18.53 -13.79
N GLY A 232 11.15 17.69 -12.79
CA GLY A 232 10.34 18.04 -11.63
C GLY A 232 11.05 18.99 -10.68
N PRO A 233 10.30 19.76 -9.86
CA PRO A 233 10.90 20.56 -8.80
C PRO A 233 11.73 19.65 -7.90
N ALA A 234 12.90 20.15 -7.48
CA ALA A 234 13.70 19.49 -6.46
C ALA A 234 12.80 19.18 -5.25
N LEU A 235 13.03 18.03 -4.62
CA LEU A 235 12.34 17.69 -3.37
C LEU A 235 12.64 18.80 -2.36
N GLY A 236 11.78 19.83 -2.30
CA GLY A 236 11.90 20.99 -1.41
C GLY A 236 11.62 20.62 0.05
#